data_ca2ae83dd2ebfcae5bcd40acf5e9d337
#
_entry.id   ca2ae83dd2ebfcae5bcd40acf5e9d337
#
_cell.length_a   1.000
_cell.length_b   1.000
_cell.length_c   1.000
_cell.angle_alpha   90.00
_cell.angle_beta   90.00
_cell.angle_gamma   90.00
#
_symmetry.space_group_name_H-M   'P 1'
#
loop_
_entity.id
_entity.type
_entity.pdbx_description
1 polymer ?
#
loop_
_entity_poly.entity_id
_entity_poly.type
_entity_poly.pdbx_seq_one_letter_code
_entity_poly.pdbx_strand_id
1 'polypeptide(L)'
;MNSKFLIRSLMLASLMLTSAWAQNVSVQSAWARATVQGQKATGAFMTLTSKTDTRLVGVSTSVAGVAEVHEMKMDNNVMQMRALPDGLPLPAGKAVALQPGGFHLMLMDLKLPLQKDTTIPLTLRFKDPKGLESSLDIKVPVSQVAPAGAKAHQHGEH
;
A
#
# COMPACT_ATOMS: atom_id res chain seq x y z
N MET A 1 -12.73 43.65 58.85
CA MET A 1 -13.70 42.82 58.08
C MET A 1 -13.01 42.29 56.87
N ASN A 2 -12.60 41.00 56.89
CA ASN A 2 -11.78 40.41 55.88
C ASN A 2 -12.61 39.42 55.07
N SER A 3 -12.95 39.80 53.85
CA SER A 3 -13.62 38.91 52.94
C SER A 3 -12.57 38.24 52.02
N LYS A 4 -12.29 36.98 52.29
CA LYS A 4 -11.37 36.15 51.47
C LYS A 4 -12.15 35.56 50.31
N PHE A 5 -11.98 36.09 49.11
CA PHE A 5 -12.44 35.48 47.87
C PHE A 5 -11.53 34.29 47.49
N LEU A 6 -12.03 33.10 47.67
CA LEU A 6 -11.43 31.88 47.17
C LEU A 6 -11.85 31.70 45.70
N ILE A 7 -10.96 32.03 44.78
CA ILE A 7 -11.09 31.70 43.36
C ILE A 7 -10.69 30.23 43.18
N ARG A 8 -11.68 29.35 43.04
CA ARG A 8 -11.47 27.95 42.61
C ARG A 8 -11.26 27.96 41.09
N SER A 9 -10.00 27.89 40.66
CA SER A 9 -9.66 27.61 39.27
C SER A 9 -10.03 26.15 38.95
N LEU A 10 -11.10 25.99 38.21
CA LEU A 10 -11.52 24.71 37.65
C LEU A 10 -10.68 24.46 36.39
N MET A 11 -9.59 23.70 36.53
CA MET A 11 -8.77 23.24 35.42
C MET A 11 -9.57 22.19 34.66
N LEU A 12 -10.20 22.58 33.54
CA LEU A 12 -10.76 21.64 32.56
C LEU A 12 -9.59 20.95 31.84
N ALA A 13 -9.22 19.76 32.27
CA ALA A 13 -8.34 18.87 31.52
C ALA A 13 -9.12 18.36 30.31
N SER A 14 -8.92 18.99 29.15
CA SER A 14 -9.39 18.46 27.86
C SER A 14 -8.62 17.19 27.53
N LEU A 15 -9.22 16.02 27.81
CA LEU A 15 -8.74 14.75 27.26
C LEU A 15 -8.92 14.82 25.74
N MET A 16 -7.85 15.10 25.04
CA MET A 16 -7.76 14.86 23.61
C MET A 16 -7.78 13.34 23.39
N LEU A 17 -8.97 12.80 23.13
CA LEU A 17 -9.11 11.45 22.59
C LEU A 17 -8.50 11.47 21.17
N THR A 18 -7.23 11.15 21.06
CA THR A 18 -6.64 10.78 19.79
C THR A 18 -7.27 9.45 19.39
N SER A 19 -8.27 9.51 18.51
CA SER A 19 -8.79 8.31 17.84
C SER A 19 -7.64 7.72 17.04
N ALA A 20 -6.95 6.75 17.61
CA ALA A 20 -6.06 5.88 16.86
C ALA A 20 -6.96 5.10 15.89
N TRP A 21 -7.03 5.57 14.66
CA TRP A 21 -7.68 4.84 13.57
C TRP A 21 -6.91 3.55 13.38
N ALA A 22 -7.42 2.47 13.97
CA ALA A 22 -6.83 1.14 13.79
C ALA A 22 -6.82 0.86 12.28
N GLN A 23 -5.62 0.74 11.71
CA GLN A 23 -5.46 0.50 10.28
C GLN A 23 -6.19 -0.79 9.91
N ASN A 24 -7.12 -0.67 8.99
CA ASN A 24 -7.98 -1.77 8.57
C ASN A 24 -7.24 -2.75 7.64
N VAL A 25 -6.18 -2.30 6.99
CA VAL A 25 -5.36 -3.09 6.06
C VAL A 25 -3.95 -3.23 6.62
N SER A 26 -3.46 -4.46 6.68
CA SER A 26 -2.07 -4.79 6.98
C SER A 26 -1.28 -5.06 5.71
N VAL A 27 -0.01 -4.65 5.71
CA VAL A 27 0.94 -4.82 4.62
C VAL A 27 2.09 -5.69 5.10
N GLN A 28 2.41 -6.74 4.37
CA GLN A 28 3.51 -7.65 4.67
C GLN A 28 4.40 -7.83 3.44
N SER A 29 5.69 -8.10 3.69
CA SER A 29 6.67 -8.44 2.66
C SER A 29 6.72 -7.44 1.49
N ALA A 30 6.55 -6.15 1.78
CA ALA A 30 6.58 -5.11 0.77
C ALA A 30 8.00 -4.91 0.22
N TRP A 31 8.13 -4.81 -1.09
CA TRP A 31 9.38 -4.45 -1.77
C TRP A 31 9.12 -3.87 -3.16
N ALA A 32 10.04 -3.06 -3.65
CA ALA A 32 10.03 -2.55 -5.02
C ALA A 32 11.29 -3.03 -5.74
N ARG A 33 11.17 -3.33 -7.03
CA ARG A 33 12.30 -3.78 -7.83
C ARG A 33 13.22 -2.62 -8.16
N ALA A 34 14.51 -2.78 -7.85
CA ALA A 34 15.55 -1.82 -8.21
C ALA A 34 15.62 -1.63 -9.74
N THR A 35 16.02 -0.45 -10.17
CA THR A 35 16.13 -0.10 -11.58
C THR A 35 17.53 0.36 -11.94
N VAL A 36 17.85 0.30 -13.22
CA VAL A 36 19.08 0.83 -13.78
C VAL A 36 18.85 2.20 -14.42
N GLN A 37 19.93 2.89 -14.75
CA GLN A 37 19.90 4.16 -15.47
C GLN A 37 19.09 4.04 -16.78
N GLY A 38 18.17 4.99 -17.00
CA GLY A 38 17.32 5.03 -18.19
C GLY A 38 16.04 4.18 -18.11
N GLN A 39 15.92 3.29 -17.14
CA GLN A 39 14.68 2.53 -16.92
C GLN A 39 13.60 3.45 -16.33
N LYS A 40 12.42 3.49 -16.97
CA LYS A 40 11.34 4.42 -16.64
C LYS A 40 10.18 3.78 -15.88
N ALA A 41 10.20 2.47 -15.71
CA ALA A 41 9.12 1.76 -15.02
C ALA A 41 9.64 0.60 -14.18
N THR A 42 8.94 0.29 -13.09
CA THR A 42 9.22 -0.85 -12.22
C THR A 42 7.98 -1.32 -11.48
N GLY A 43 8.04 -2.51 -10.88
CA GLY A 43 6.98 -3.08 -10.06
C GLY A 43 7.26 -2.95 -8.57
N ALA A 44 6.19 -2.77 -7.78
CA ALA A 44 6.21 -2.96 -6.34
C ALA A 44 5.23 -4.06 -5.94
N PHE A 45 5.59 -4.82 -4.94
CA PHE A 45 4.96 -6.07 -4.54
C PHE A 45 4.78 -6.11 -3.03
N MET A 46 3.72 -6.78 -2.57
CA MET A 46 3.41 -6.92 -1.15
C MET A 46 2.26 -7.91 -0.95
N THR A 47 2.02 -8.30 0.28
CA THR A 47 0.79 -8.99 0.66
C THR A 47 -0.10 -8.06 1.46
N LEU A 48 -1.36 -7.94 1.05
CA LEU A 48 -2.36 -7.10 1.70
C LEU A 48 -3.41 -7.99 2.37
N THR A 49 -3.75 -7.69 3.61
CA THR A 49 -4.86 -8.34 4.33
C THR A 49 -5.73 -7.28 4.97
N SER A 50 -7.00 -7.24 4.60
CA SER A 50 -7.97 -6.33 5.19
C SER A 50 -8.82 -7.01 6.25
N LYS A 51 -9.18 -6.30 7.31
CA LYS A 51 -10.12 -6.79 8.35
C LYS A 51 -11.57 -6.80 7.87
N THR A 52 -11.90 -5.92 6.94
CA THR A 52 -13.24 -5.78 6.35
C THR A 52 -13.12 -5.78 4.83
N ASP A 53 -14.22 -6.06 4.13
CA ASP A 53 -14.25 -5.96 2.68
C ASP A 53 -13.87 -4.56 2.22
N THR A 54 -12.89 -4.46 1.33
CA THR A 54 -12.45 -3.20 0.72
C THR A 54 -11.82 -3.47 -0.65
N ARG A 55 -11.42 -2.41 -1.33
CA ARG A 55 -10.69 -2.48 -2.60
C ARG A 55 -9.48 -1.55 -2.54
N LEU A 56 -8.36 -2.00 -3.07
CA LEU A 56 -7.23 -1.11 -3.36
C LEU A 56 -7.55 -0.38 -4.67
N VAL A 57 -7.94 0.89 -4.59
CA VAL A 57 -8.40 1.68 -5.74
C VAL A 57 -7.36 2.61 -6.31
N GLY A 58 -6.24 2.77 -5.64
CA GLY A 58 -5.17 3.62 -6.15
C GLY A 58 -3.89 3.51 -5.35
N VAL A 59 -2.84 3.99 -5.96
CA VAL A 59 -1.51 4.12 -5.37
C VAL A 59 -0.89 5.43 -5.87
N SER A 60 -0.10 6.06 -5.04
CA SER A 60 0.69 7.24 -5.42
C SER A 60 2.06 7.21 -4.75
N THR A 61 3.02 7.92 -5.35
CA THR A 61 4.37 8.03 -4.84
C THR A 61 5.05 9.29 -5.37
N SER A 62 6.02 9.81 -4.64
CA SER A 62 6.84 10.94 -5.09
C SER A 62 7.91 10.55 -6.10
N VAL A 63 8.24 9.25 -6.24
CA VAL A 63 9.35 8.77 -7.10
C VAL A 63 8.93 8.47 -8.54
N ALA A 64 7.64 8.44 -8.83
CA ALA A 64 7.08 8.16 -10.16
C ALA A 64 6.02 9.19 -10.54
N GLY A 65 5.84 9.44 -11.83
CA GLY A 65 4.78 10.31 -12.35
C GLY A 65 3.43 9.61 -12.37
N VAL A 66 3.41 8.30 -12.60
CA VAL A 66 2.21 7.46 -12.65
C VAL A 66 2.42 6.22 -11.79
N ALA A 67 1.41 5.87 -11.00
CA ALA A 67 1.38 4.64 -10.22
C ALA A 67 -0.02 4.01 -10.32
N GLU A 68 -0.09 2.73 -10.67
CA GLU A 68 -1.34 2.04 -10.95
C GLU A 68 -1.32 0.60 -10.40
N VAL A 69 -2.50 0.06 -10.14
CA VAL A 69 -2.70 -1.37 -9.83
C VAL A 69 -2.87 -2.12 -11.14
N HIS A 70 -2.03 -3.11 -11.39
CA HIS A 70 -2.04 -3.94 -12.59
C HIS A 70 -2.20 -5.42 -12.25
N GLU A 71 -2.61 -6.19 -13.25
CA GLU A 71 -2.58 -7.65 -13.22
C GLU A 71 -1.89 -8.20 -14.47
N MET A 72 -1.26 -9.37 -14.31
CA MET A 72 -0.87 -10.22 -15.45
C MET A 72 -1.98 -11.23 -15.69
N LYS A 73 -2.49 -11.27 -16.89
CA LYS A 73 -3.54 -12.20 -17.29
C LYS A 73 -3.13 -12.95 -18.55
N MET A 74 -3.38 -14.27 -18.57
CA MET A 74 -3.23 -15.06 -19.78
C MET A 74 -4.43 -14.81 -20.70
N ASP A 75 -4.15 -14.38 -21.92
CA ASP A 75 -5.13 -14.24 -22.98
C ASP A 75 -4.59 -14.85 -24.27
N ASN A 76 -5.32 -15.83 -24.83
CA ASN A 76 -4.90 -16.59 -26.03
C ASN A 76 -3.45 -17.09 -25.98
N ASN A 77 -3.04 -17.68 -24.85
CA ASN A 77 -1.67 -18.17 -24.58
C ASN A 77 -0.58 -17.09 -24.55
N VAL A 78 -0.97 -15.81 -24.43
CA VAL A 78 -0.05 -14.69 -24.27
C VAL A 78 -0.32 -14.02 -22.93
N MET A 79 0.74 -13.82 -22.12
CA MET A 79 0.65 -13.02 -20.90
C MET A 79 0.51 -11.55 -21.24
N GLN A 80 -0.59 -10.96 -20.81
CA GLN A 80 -0.87 -9.54 -20.99
C GLN A 80 -0.93 -8.83 -19.64
N MET A 81 -0.32 -7.68 -19.56
CA MET A 81 -0.41 -6.78 -18.42
C MET A 81 -1.48 -5.73 -18.67
N ARG A 82 -2.37 -5.53 -17.68
CA ARG A 82 -3.42 -4.52 -17.77
C ARG A 82 -3.66 -3.83 -16.45
N ALA A 83 -4.03 -2.57 -16.52
CA ALA A 83 -4.49 -1.81 -15.36
C ALA A 83 -5.83 -2.33 -14.85
N LEU A 84 -6.05 -2.21 -13.53
CA LEU A 84 -7.33 -2.48 -12.87
C LEU A 84 -8.00 -1.17 -12.49
N PRO A 85 -8.78 -0.54 -13.39
CA PRO A 85 -9.37 0.78 -13.13
C PRO A 85 -10.38 0.74 -11.96
N ASP A 86 -11.04 -0.40 -11.75
CA ASP A 86 -11.99 -0.60 -10.64
C ASP A 86 -11.29 -1.03 -9.34
N GLY A 87 -9.97 -1.14 -9.36
CA GLY A 87 -9.17 -1.56 -8.22
C GLY A 87 -9.14 -3.07 -7.97
N LEU A 88 -8.34 -3.47 -6.99
CA LEU A 88 -8.14 -4.86 -6.59
C LEU A 88 -9.00 -5.16 -5.36
N PRO A 89 -9.94 -6.14 -5.42
CA PRO A 89 -10.72 -6.56 -4.27
C PRO A 89 -9.84 -7.15 -3.16
N LEU A 90 -10.10 -6.76 -1.93
CA LEU A 90 -9.50 -7.28 -0.71
C LEU A 90 -10.61 -7.81 0.20
N PRO A 91 -11.04 -9.08 0.04
CA PRO A 91 -12.05 -9.67 0.90
C PRO A 91 -11.59 -9.73 2.35
N ALA A 92 -12.50 -9.53 3.30
CA ALA A 92 -12.21 -9.53 4.73
C ALA A 92 -11.46 -10.79 5.17
N GLY A 93 -10.35 -10.61 5.89
CA GLY A 93 -9.55 -11.68 6.44
C GLY A 93 -8.73 -12.50 5.44
N LYS A 94 -8.79 -12.19 4.14
CA LYS A 94 -8.07 -12.91 3.08
C LYS A 94 -6.78 -12.18 2.71
N ALA A 95 -5.65 -12.88 2.76
CA ALA A 95 -4.39 -12.37 2.24
C ALA A 95 -4.42 -12.35 0.71
N VAL A 96 -4.15 -11.18 0.12
CA VAL A 96 -4.06 -10.98 -1.33
C VAL A 96 -2.61 -10.61 -1.66
N ALA A 97 -1.94 -11.47 -2.42
CA ALA A 97 -0.55 -11.29 -2.80
C ALA A 97 -0.44 -10.48 -4.10
N LEU A 98 0.33 -9.39 -4.04
CA LEU A 98 0.86 -8.70 -5.20
C LEU A 98 2.28 -9.21 -5.42
N GLN A 99 2.51 -9.90 -6.53
CA GLN A 99 3.78 -10.61 -6.80
C GLN A 99 4.11 -10.59 -8.30
N PRO A 100 5.38 -10.79 -8.67
CA PRO A 100 5.75 -10.92 -10.08
C PRO A 100 4.93 -12.01 -10.77
N GLY A 101 4.39 -11.70 -11.95
CA GLY A 101 3.52 -12.61 -12.71
C GLY A 101 2.05 -12.62 -12.32
N GLY A 102 1.66 -11.86 -11.30
CA GLY A 102 0.28 -11.70 -10.84
C GLY A 102 -0.14 -10.24 -10.73
N PHE A 103 -0.90 -9.92 -9.68
CA PHE A 103 -1.18 -8.53 -9.32
C PHE A 103 0.10 -7.82 -8.91
N HIS A 104 0.22 -6.54 -9.22
CA HIS A 104 1.35 -5.71 -8.81
C HIS A 104 1.00 -4.22 -8.88
N LEU A 105 1.81 -3.41 -8.19
CA LEU A 105 1.78 -1.97 -8.37
C LEU A 105 2.79 -1.62 -9.44
N MET A 106 2.36 -0.96 -10.50
CA MET A 106 3.22 -0.49 -11.58
C MET A 106 3.56 0.97 -11.34
N LEU A 107 4.85 1.27 -11.20
CA LEU A 107 5.39 2.61 -11.06
C LEU A 107 6.00 3.01 -12.41
N MET A 108 5.47 4.04 -13.03
CA MET A 108 5.85 4.50 -14.37
C MET A 108 6.27 5.96 -14.32
N ASP A 109 6.99 6.37 -15.33
CA ASP A 109 7.58 7.71 -15.41
C ASP A 109 8.43 8.00 -14.16
N LEU A 110 9.37 7.08 -13.91
CA LEU A 110 10.31 7.20 -12.80
C LEU A 110 11.18 8.46 -12.97
N LYS A 111 11.22 9.27 -11.94
CA LYS A 111 12.01 10.53 -11.92
C LYS A 111 13.51 10.27 -11.83
N LEU A 112 13.88 9.23 -11.07
CA LEU A 112 15.26 8.79 -10.85
C LEU A 112 15.31 7.26 -10.78
N PRO A 113 16.48 6.63 -11.04
CA PRO A 113 16.64 5.20 -10.79
C PRO A 113 16.38 4.85 -9.32
N LEU A 114 15.68 3.74 -9.09
CA LEU A 114 15.48 3.21 -7.75
C LEU A 114 16.66 2.33 -7.37
N GLN A 115 17.50 2.85 -6.48
CA GLN A 115 18.72 2.15 -6.06
C GLN A 115 18.40 1.07 -5.03
N LYS A 116 19.06 -0.09 -5.17
CA LYS A 116 19.05 -1.15 -4.19
C LYS A 116 19.42 -0.62 -2.78
N ASP A 117 18.82 -1.21 -1.75
CA ASP A 117 19.05 -0.89 -0.34
C ASP A 117 18.60 0.53 0.08
N THR A 118 17.76 1.16 -0.74
CA THR A 118 17.04 2.38 -0.38
C THR A 118 15.57 2.05 -0.07
N THR A 119 14.80 3.05 0.34
CA THR A 119 13.34 2.94 0.54
C THR A 119 12.62 4.00 -0.26
N ILE A 120 11.42 3.67 -0.71
CA ILE A 120 10.52 4.61 -1.39
C ILE A 120 9.21 4.77 -0.63
N PRO A 121 8.60 5.95 -0.61
CA PRO A 121 7.28 6.15 -0.03
C PRO A 121 6.20 5.70 -1.02
N LEU A 122 5.20 4.98 -0.54
CA LEU A 122 3.96 4.70 -1.26
C LEU A 122 2.76 5.09 -0.40
N THR A 123 1.76 5.69 -1.02
CA THR A 123 0.44 5.89 -0.43
C THR A 123 -0.55 4.97 -1.12
N LEU A 124 -1.13 4.03 -0.39
CA LEU A 124 -2.18 3.13 -0.86
C LEU A 124 -3.53 3.73 -0.53
N ARG A 125 -4.45 3.76 -1.50
CA ARG A 125 -5.83 4.24 -1.31
C ARG A 125 -6.83 3.10 -1.42
N PHE A 126 -7.71 3.02 -0.45
CA PHE A 126 -8.73 1.99 -0.35
C PHE A 126 -10.12 2.59 -0.38
N LYS A 127 -11.09 1.81 -0.83
CA LYS A 127 -12.50 2.18 -0.83
C LYS A 127 -13.35 0.99 -0.37
N ASP A 128 -14.15 1.21 0.64
CA ASP A 128 -15.06 0.19 1.16
C ASP A 128 -16.34 0.06 0.31
N PRO A 129 -17.19 -0.96 0.54
CA PRO A 129 -18.45 -1.13 -0.20
C PRO A 129 -19.44 0.03 -0.03
N LYS A 130 -19.30 0.84 1.02
CA LYS A 130 -20.13 2.03 1.26
C LYS A 130 -19.60 3.27 0.54
N GLY A 131 -18.44 3.15 -0.14
CA GLY A 131 -17.80 4.25 -0.83
C GLY A 131 -16.89 5.11 0.05
N LEU A 132 -16.66 4.72 1.33
CA LEU A 132 -15.74 5.42 2.22
C LEU A 132 -14.29 5.15 1.80
N GLU A 133 -13.55 6.21 1.59
CA GLU A 133 -12.13 6.12 1.24
C GLU A 133 -11.23 6.21 2.47
N SER A 134 -10.12 5.48 2.42
CA SER A 134 -9.04 5.54 3.40
C SER A 134 -7.70 5.42 2.71
N SER A 135 -6.63 5.87 3.35
CA SER A 135 -5.28 5.77 2.83
C SER A 135 -4.31 5.23 3.86
N LEU A 136 -3.23 4.64 3.37
CA LEU A 136 -2.16 4.08 4.16
C LEU A 136 -0.82 4.45 3.53
N ASP A 137 -0.01 5.18 4.30
CA ASP A 137 1.36 5.51 3.90
C ASP A 137 2.32 4.43 4.39
N ILE A 138 3.14 3.94 3.48
CA ILE A 138 4.15 2.92 3.77
C ILE A 138 5.50 3.31 3.19
N LYS A 139 6.56 2.77 3.78
CA LYS A 139 7.92 2.81 3.24
C LYS A 139 8.27 1.43 2.71
N VAL A 140 8.66 1.36 1.45
CA VAL A 140 8.92 0.11 0.75
C VAL A 140 10.39 -0.01 0.43
N PRO A 141 11.09 -1.06 0.89
CA PRO A 141 12.49 -1.27 0.55
C PRO A 141 12.67 -1.60 -0.93
N VAL A 142 13.74 -1.10 -1.52
CA VAL A 142 14.12 -1.38 -2.90
C VAL A 142 15.12 -2.54 -2.93
N SER A 143 14.83 -3.57 -3.71
CA SER A 143 15.64 -4.78 -3.83
C SER A 143 15.72 -5.28 -5.27
N GLN A 144 16.77 -6.03 -5.61
CA GLN A 144 16.90 -6.67 -6.92
C GLN A 144 16.10 -7.96 -7.04
N VAL A 145 15.87 -8.62 -5.90
CA VAL A 145 15.13 -9.88 -5.80
C VAL A 145 14.10 -9.79 -4.68
N ALA A 146 13.09 -10.64 -4.73
CA ALA A 146 12.12 -10.74 -3.63
C ALA A 146 12.85 -11.05 -2.31
N PRO A 147 12.58 -10.33 -1.21
CA PRO A 147 13.15 -10.64 0.09
C PRO A 147 12.81 -12.06 0.54
N ALA A 148 13.71 -12.70 1.29
CA ALA A 148 13.45 -14.00 1.91
C ALA A 148 12.18 -13.91 2.78
N GLY A 149 11.16 -14.73 2.47
CA GLY A 149 9.84 -14.68 3.12
C GLY A 149 8.70 -14.18 2.24
N ALA A 150 8.96 -13.54 1.12
CA ALA A 150 7.98 -13.34 0.05
C ALA A 150 7.78 -14.67 -0.69
N LYS A 151 6.89 -15.54 -0.21
CA LYS A 151 6.61 -16.83 -0.85
C LYS A 151 5.98 -16.58 -2.21
N ALA A 152 6.72 -16.88 -3.29
CA ALA A 152 6.10 -17.19 -4.56
C ALA A 152 5.28 -18.46 -4.34
N HIS A 153 3.95 -18.38 -4.45
CA HIS A 153 3.14 -19.59 -4.62
C HIS A 153 3.52 -20.15 -5.99
N GLN A 154 4.35 -21.19 -5.99
CA GLN A 154 4.48 -22.04 -7.15
C GLN A 154 3.11 -22.68 -7.36
N HIS A 155 2.48 -22.41 -8.49
CA HIS A 155 1.41 -23.26 -8.99
C HIS A 155 2.02 -24.63 -9.23
N GLY A 156 1.73 -25.57 -8.34
CA GLY A 156 1.99 -26.98 -8.57
C GLY A 156 1.15 -27.42 -9.76
N GLU A 157 1.81 -27.92 -10.78
CA GLU A 157 1.20 -28.70 -11.83
C GLU A 157 0.55 -29.95 -11.21
N HIS A 158 -0.72 -30.12 -11.48
CA HIS A 158 -1.35 -31.41 -11.64
C HIS A 158 -2.41 -31.32 -12.75
#